data_f0cd8294a3be4af3c6f0d390c9cf5c65
#
_entry.id   f0cd8294a3be4af3c6f0d390c9cf5c65
#
_cell.length_a   1.000
_cell.length_b   1.000
_cell.length_c   1.000
_cell.angle_alpha   90.00
_cell.angle_beta   90.00
_cell.angle_gamma   90.00
#
_symmetry.space_group_name_H-M   'P 1'
#
loop_
_entity.id
_entity.type
_entity.pdbx_description
1 polymer ?
#
loop_
_entity_poly.entity_id
_entity_poly.type
_entity_poly.pdbx_seq_one_letter_code
_entity_poly.pdbx_strand_id
1 'polypeptide(L)'
;MNIIERNFYRLLRAGALHTEEQIEPLSAWKWNRLYQLSEMHGVASIIYKGIMACQSQFFVQIPEKPLEQWAAAVPYDEGGENPLLMSDRLTNPLLNRQLQDILDGEGSNIETRTALLHLVGIARFIMNAGIPVKRLTELSVFLRQFSTRVDYNQLGEWIKRLKLDAMAQLAAIMLVRLMHFTPAELPFMKPVTEEKMDRQIHEILRQKNSHTEEWYFSQDKDIFVHTSNASAMLWHVRRSAKCLSYYPTETLTNFFTSFAHSLSHIEE
;
A
#
# COMPACT_ATOMS: atom_id res chain seq x y z
N MET A 1 8.10 3.39 14.63
CA MET A 1 7.71 4.53 13.76
C MET A 1 8.25 5.82 14.33
N ASN A 2 8.85 6.69 13.50
CA ASN A 2 9.27 8.04 13.87
C ASN A 2 8.08 9.02 13.87
N ILE A 3 8.29 10.27 14.33
CA ILE A 3 7.22 11.29 14.46
C ILE A 3 6.58 11.65 13.11
N ILE A 4 7.35 11.65 12.00
CA ILE A 4 6.82 11.95 10.66
C ILE A 4 5.89 10.82 10.21
N GLU A 5 6.31 9.56 10.38
CA GLU A 5 5.51 8.38 10.05
C GLU A 5 4.22 8.32 10.89
N ARG A 6 4.28 8.62 12.20
CA ARG A 6 3.08 8.65 13.04
C ARG A 6 2.08 9.69 12.56
N ASN A 7 2.53 10.93 12.31
CA ASN A 7 1.66 11.98 11.81
C ASN A 7 1.17 11.70 10.38
N PHE A 8 1.98 11.08 9.54
CA PHE A 8 1.56 10.65 8.20
C PHE A 8 0.36 9.71 8.27
N TYR A 9 0.40 8.65 9.08
CA TYR A 9 -0.74 7.73 9.20
C TYR A 9 -1.93 8.36 9.94
N ARG A 10 -1.72 9.27 10.89
CA ARG A 10 -2.80 10.03 11.52
C ARG A 10 -3.54 10.90 10.51
N LEU A 11 -2.80 11.70 9.73
CA LEU A 11 -3.39 12.52 8.68
C LEU A 11 -4.06 11.69 7.59
N LEU A 12 -3.47 10.55 7.25
CA LEU A 12 -4.06 9.61 6.29
C LEU A 12 -5.41 9.10 6.79
N ARG A 13 -5.53 8.70 8.06
CA ARG A 13 -6.81 8.27 8.64
C ARG A 13 -7.80 9.42 8.77
N ALA A 14 -7.37 10.58 9.22
CA ALA A 14 -8.24 11.75 9.29
C ALA A 14 -8.82 12.12 7.91
N GLY A 15 -7.99 12.08 6.86
CA GLY A 15 -8.42 12.41 5.50
C GLY A 15 -9.23 11.34 4.80
N ALA A 16 -8.94 10.06 5.03
CA ALA A 16 -9.58 8.94 4.35
C ALA A 16 -10.78 8.37 5.12
N LEU A 17 -10.68 8.28 6.44
CA LEU A 17 -11.67 7.62 7.29
C LEU A 17 -12.44 8.60 8.18
N HIS A 18 -12.15 9.91 8.08
CA HIS A 18 -12.77 10.97 8.86
C HIS A 18 -12.65 10.76 10.39
N THR A 19 -11.54 10.15 10.83
CA THR A 19 -11.27 9.92 12.25
C THR A 19 -10.73 11.19 12.91
N GLU A 20 -11.05 11.37 14.19
CA GLU A 20 -10.43 12.41 15.02
C GLU A 20 -9.01 11.99 15.40
N GLU A 21 -8.03 12.75 14.97
CA GLU A 21 -6.61 12.46 15.21
C GLU A 21 -5.90 13.65 15.85
N GLN A 22 -4.99 13.35 16.76
CA GLN A 22 -4.13 14.39 17.36
C GLN A 22 -2.78 14.42 16.67
N ILE A 23 -2.43 15.55 16.08
CA ILE A 23 -1.17 15.72 15.35
C ILE A 23 -0.08 16.22 16.29
N GLU A 24 1.06 15.54 16.30
CA GLU A 24 2.24 15.96 17.03
C GLU A 24 2.90 17.16 16.33
N PRO A 25 3.45 18.13 17.08
CA PRO A 25 4.11 19.30 16.48
C PRO A 25 5.27 18.90 15.55
N LEU A 26 5.32 19.49 14.36
CA LEU A 26 6.38 19.28 13.38
C LEU A 26 7.10 20.58 13.05
N SER A 27 8.42 20.52 12.89
CA SER A 27 9.19 21.61 12.30
C SER A 27 8.93 21.73 10.79
N ALA A 28 9.25 22.90 10.20
CA ALA A 28 9.08 23.12 8.77
C ALA A 28 9.76 22.05 7.91
N TRP A 29 10.98 21.61 8.28
CA TRP A 29 11.67 20.51 7.60
C TRP A 29 10.90 19.20 7.66
N LYS A 30 10.30 18.86 8.80
CA LYS A 30 9.50 17.64 8.96
C LYS A 30 8.20 17.69 8.15
N TRP A 31 7.58 18.86 8.01
CA TRP A 31 6.42 19.06 7.14
C TRP A 31 6.77 18.84 5.67
N ASN A 32 7.88 19.40 5.19
CA ASN A 32 8.38 19.14 3.84
C ASN A 32 8.64 17.64 3.61
N ARG A 33 9.21 16.96 4.61
CA ARG A 33 9.46 15.53 4.54
C ARG A 33 8.18 14.71 4.48
N LEU A 34 7.16 15.12 5.23
CA LEU A 34 5.84 14.49 5.21
C LEU A 34 5.16 14.70 3.84
N TYR A 35 5.31 15.88 3.24
CA TYR A 35 4.86 16.14 1.88
C TYR A 35 5.48 15.17 0.87
N GLN A 36 6.82 15.08 0.85
CA GLN A 36 7.53 14.15 -0.03
C GLN A 36 7.07 12.69 0.15
N LEU A 37 6.81 12.28 1.39
CA LEU A 37 6.30 10.96 1.70
C LEU A 37 4.89 10.75 1.13
N SER A 38 4.03 11.75 1.20
CA SER A 38 2.67 11.70 0.65
C SER A 38 2.65 11.60 -0.87
N GLU A 39 3.54 12.32 -1.55
CA GLU A 39 3.74 12.25 -3.00
C GLU A 39 4.24 10.86 -3.41
N MET A 40 5.29 10.39 -2.74
CA MET A 40 5.89 9.08 -3.02
C MET A 40 4.88 7.93 -2.93
N HIS A 41 3.92 8.03 -2.03
CA HIS A 41 2.87 7.04 -1.84
C HIS A 41 1.58 7.32 -2.63
N GLY A 42 1.51 8.42 -3.39
CA GLY A 42 0.34 8.81 -4.17
C GLY A 42 -0.90 9.07 -3.31
N VAL A 43 -0.70 9.68 -2.13
CA VAL A 43 -1.78 9.98 -1.16
C VAL A 43 -1.80 11.45 -0.75
N ALA A 44 -1.16 12.33 -1.51
CA ALA A 44 -1.02 13.75 -1.19
C ALA A 44 -2.38 14.43 -1.00
N SER A 45 -3.35 14.19 -1.86
CA SER A 45 -4.71 14.73 -1.75
C SER A 45 -5.43 14.26 -0.47
N ILE A 46 -5.25 13.00 -0.09
CA ILE A 46 -5.85 12.42 1.12
C ILE A 46 -5.21 13.04 2.36
N ILE A 47 -3.89 13.17 2.38
CA ILE A 47 -3.16 13.85 3.46
C ILE A 47 -3.61 15.31 3.58
N TYR A 48 -3.81 16.01 2.46
CA TYR A 48 -4.34 17.38 2.49
C TYR A 48 -5.73 17.46 3.14
N LYS A 49 -6.65 16.55 2.79
CA LYS A 49 -7.96 16.45 3.46
C LYS A 49 -7.80 16.22 4.97
N GLY A 50 -6.85 15.37 5.37
CA GLY A 50 -6.52 15.14 6.78
C GLY A 50 -5.95 16.39 7.48
N ILE A 51 -5.11 17.16 6.80
CA ILE A 51 -4.58 18.44 7.30
C ILE A 51 -5.74 19.40 7.55
N MET A 52 -6.65 19.55 6.59
CA MET A 52 -7.81 20.43 6.73
C MET A 52 -8.71 20.01 7.90
N ALA A 53 -8.92 18.71 8.10
CA ALA A 53 -9.69 18.18 9.23
C ALA A 53 -9.03 18.45 10.59
N CYS A 54 -7.68 18.53 10.63
CA CYS A 54 -6.91 18.76 11.87
C CYS A 54 -6.48 20.23 12.06
N GLN A 55 -6.82 21.14 11.15
CA GLN A 55 -6.32 22.52 11.13
C GLN A 55 -6.72 23.35 12.37
N SER A 56 -7.81 22.99 13.04
CA SER A 56 -8.26 23.67 14.26
C SER A 56 -7.38 23.39 15.51
N GLN A 57 -6.46 22.43 15.42
CA GLN A 57 -5.59 22.09 16.54
C GLN A 57 -4.51 23.15 16.73
N PHE A 58 -4.38 23.67 17.95
CA PHE A 58 -3.48 24.77 18.29
C PHE A 58 -2.00 24.55 17.88
N PHE A 59 -1.55 23.30 17.88
CA PHE A 59 -0.15 22.96 17.58
C PHE A 59 0.12 22.67 16.10
N VAL A 60 -0.89 22.71 15.22
CA VAL A 60 -0.72 22.44 13.80
C VAL A 60 -0.36 23.74 13.07
N GLN A 61 0.93 24.08 13.10
CA GLN A 61 1.48 25.20 12.35
C GLN A 61 2.19 24.66 11.10
N ILE A 62 1.51 24.73 9.97
CA ILE A 62 2.04 24.24 8.70
C ILE A 62 2.65 25.44 7.95
N PRO A 63 3.90 25.34 7.48
CA PRO A 63 4.49 26.37 6.63
C PRO A 63 3.67 26.54 5.34
N GLU A 64 3.56 27.77 4.86
CA GLU A 64 2.76 28.14 3.68
C GLU A 64 3.14 27.33 2.44
N LYS A 65 4.44 27.23 2.15
CA LYS A 65 4.95 26.51 0.96
C LYS A 65 4.52 25.04 0.88
N PRO A 66 4.69 24.17 1.90
CA PRO A 66 4.15 22.81 1.86
C PRO A 66 2.62 22.78 1.73
N LEU A 67 1.92 23.71 2.37
CA LEU A 67 0.46 23.75 2.31
C LEU A 67 -0.03 24.05 0.89
N GLU A 68 0.58 25.00 0.19
CA GLU A 68 0.31 25.31 -1.21
C GLU A 68 0.60 24.10 -2.13
N GLN A 69 1.69 23.38 -1.89
CA GLN A 69 2.03 22.18 -2.65
C GLN A 69 0.98 21.09 -2.49
N TRP A 70 0.48 20.84 -1.27
CA TRP A 70 -0.63 19.89 -1.06
C TRP A 70 -1.93 20.34 -1.72
N ALA A 71 -2.26 21.62 -1.63
CA ALA A 71 -3.45 22.18 -2.27
C ALA A 71 -3.41 22.02 -3.80
N ALA A 72 -2.23 22.17 -4.40
CA ALA A 72 -2.02 21.97 -5.83
C ALA A 72 -2.10 20.50 -6.26
N ALA A 73 -1.83 19.55 -5.37
CA ALA A 73 -1.89 18.11 -5.66
C ALA A 73 -3.34 17.57 -5.71
N VAL A 74 -4.31 18.26 -5.08
CA VAL A 74 -5.73 17.80 -4.99
C VAL A 74 -6.38 17.56 -6.35
N PRO A 75 -6.25 18.43 -7.38
CA PRO A 75 -6.89 18.21 -8.69
C PRO A 75 -6.37 17.00 -9.46
N TYR A 76 -5.13 16.62 -9.22
CA TYR A 76 -4.49 15.50 -9.93
C TYR A 76 -5.00 14.13 -9.48
N ASP A 77 -5.36 13.99 -8.20
CA ASP A 77 -5.81 12.70 -7.65
C ASP A 77 -7.31 12.43 -7.85
N GLU A 78 -8.12 13.49 -8.02
CA GLU A 78 -9.59 13.34 -8.21
C GLU A 78 -9.98 12.96 -9.64
N GLY A 79 -9.09 13.15 -10.62
CA GLY A 79 -9.32 12.83 -12.05
C GLY A 79 -8.67 11.52 -12.51
N GLY A 80 -7.94 10.83 -11.66
CA GLY A 80 -7.29 9.57 -12.03
C GLY A 80 -8.32 8.44 -12.19
N GLU A 81 -8.29 7.77 -13.35
CA GLU A 81 -9.01 6.51 -13.55
C GLU A 81 -8.77 5.58 -12.37
N ASN A 82 -9.84 4.95 -11.87
CA ASN A 82 -9.78 4.04 -10.72
C ASN A 82 -8.71 2.96 -10.98
N PRO A 83 -7.55 2.99 -10.31
CA PRO A 83 -6.46 2.06 -10.60
C PRO A 83 -6.83 0.59 -10.32
N LEU A 84 -7.97 0.34 -9.67
CA LEU A 84 -8.52 -0.98 -9.47
C LEU A 84 -8.84 -1.69 -10.79
N LEU A 85 -9.13 -0.93 -11.86
CA LEU A 85 -9.50 -1.50 -13.16
C LEU A 85 -8.28 -1.89 -14.01
N MET A 86 -7.07 -1.45 -13.68
CA MET A 86 -5.94 -1.56 -14.60
C MET A 86 -5.03 -2.78 -14.47
N SER A 87 -5.13 -3.65 -13.48
CA SER A 87 -4.27 -4.84 -13.48
C SER A 87 -4.63 -5.91 -12.44
N ASP A 88 -5.86 -6.34 -12.45
CA ASP A 88 -6.31 -7.44 -11.60
C ASP A 88 -5.89 -8.80 -12.19
N ARG A 89 -4.64 -8.89 -12.59
CA ARG A 89 -4.03 -10.10 -13.12
C ARG A 89 -2.89 -10.56 -12.22
N LEU A 90 -2.90 -11.83 -11.91
CA LEU A 90 -1.77 -12.49 -11.27
C LEU A 90 -0.74 -12.89 -12.34
N THR A 91 0.54 -12.90 -11.96
CA THR A 91 1.63 -13.27 -12.88
C THR A 91 1.66 -14.78 -13.13
N ASN A 92 1.26 -15.56 -12.13
CA ASN A 92 1.14 -17.02 -12.29
C ASN A 92 -0.09 -17.36 -13.13
N PRO A 93 0.08 -18.06 -14.31
CA PRO A 93 -1.03 -18.30 -15.22
C PRO A 93 -2.16 -19.13 -14.63
N LEU A 94 -1.85 -20.10 -13.75
CA LEU A 94 -2.87 -20.94 -13.11
C LEU A 94 -3.68 -20.13 -12.09
N LEU A 95 -3.02 -19.33 -11.26
CA LEU A 95 -3.69 -18.48 -10.29
C LEU A 95 -4.49 -17.39 -10.99
N ASN A 96 -3.95 -16.83 -12.07
CA ASN A 96 -4.64 -15.83 -12.87
C ASN A 96 -5.92 -16.41 -13.51
N ARG A 97 -5.85 -17.61 -14.07
CA ARG A 97 -7.05 -18.28 -14.59
C ARG A 97 -8.09 -18.49 -13.49
N GLN A 98 -7.68 -18.96 -12.31
CA GLN A 98 -8.59 -19.10 -11.18
C GLN A 98 -9.20 -17.78 -10.73
N LEU A 99 -8.44 -16.67 -10.78
CA LEU A 99 -8.95 -15.34 -10.49
C LEU A 99 -10.00 -14.92 -11.52
N GLN A 100 -9.74 -15.11 -12.83
CA GLN A 100 -10.73 -14.81 -13.87
C GLN A 100 -12.00 -15.66 -13.71
N ASP A 101 -11.87 -16.97 -13.43
CA ASP A 101 -13.02 -17.86 -13.16
C ASP A 101 -13.87 -17.33 -11.97
N ILE A 102 -13.26 -16.72 -10.96
CA ILE A 102 -13.96 -16.09 -9.84
C ILE A 102 -14.67 -14.81 -10.27
N LEU A 103 -14.00 -13.98 -11.08
CA LEU A 103 -14.54 -12.71 -11.53
C LEU A 103 -15.69 -12.86 -12.53
N ASP A 104 -15.60 -13.86 -13.39
CA ASP A 104 -16.62 -14.18 -14.41
C ASP A 104 -17.76 -15.05 -13.87
N GLY A 105 -17.57 -15.68 -12.70
CA GLY A 105 -18.54 -16.59 -12.10
C GLY A 105 -19.85 -15.90 -11.71
N GLU A 106 -20.97 -16.53 -12.00
CA GLU A 106 -22.29 -16.05 -11.57
C GLU A 106 -22.52 -16.30 -10.07
N GLY A 107 -23.31 -15.43 -9.40
CA GLY A 107 -23.79 -15.66 -8.03
C GLY A 107 -22.98 -15.03 -6.89
N SER A 108 -21.86 -14.35 -7.16
CA SER A 108 -21.17 -13.55 -6.14
C SER A 108 -21.53 -12.07 -6.23
N ASN A 109 -21.64 -11.41 -5.07
CA ASN A 109 -21.88 -9.97 -5.07
C ASN A 109 -20.63 -9.18 -5.47
N ILE A 110 -20.84 -7.97 -5.98
CA ILE A 110 -19.77 -7.09 -6.46
C ILE A 110 -18.83 -6.69 -5.33
N GLU A 111 -19.34 -6.51 -4.12
CA GLU A 111 -18.56 -6.09 -2.97
C GLU A 111 -17.56 -7.17 -2.54
N THR A 112 -17.93 -8.44 -2.60
CA THR A 112 -17.00 -9.55 -2.29
C THR A 112 -15.90 -9.66 -3.34
N ARG A 113 -16.22 -9.49 -4.63
CA ARG A 113 -15.21 -9.43 -5.70
C ARG A 113 -14.28 -8.23 -5.53
N THR A 114 -14.82 -7.06 -5.21
CA THR A 114 -14.04 -5.85 -4.97
C THR A 114 -13.10 -6.02 -3.79
N ALA A 115 -13.56 -6.63 -2.68
CA ALA A 115 -12.70 -6.96 -1.55
C ALA A 115 -11.53 -7.87 -1.96
N LEU A 116 -11.81 -8.91 -2.76
CA LEU A 116 -10.77 -9.79 -3.29
C LEU A 116 -9.77 -9.02 -4.16
N LEU A 117 -10.23 -8.17 -5.05
CA LEU A 117 -9.38 -7.39 -5.95
C LEU A 117 -8.47 -6.43 -5.19
N HIS A 118 -8.95 -5.80 -4.12
CA HIS A 118 -8.10 -5.01 -3.22
C HIS A 118 -6.98 -5.87 -2.61
N LEU A 119 -7.28 -7.07 -2.13
CA LEU A 119 -6.28 -7.97 -1.55
C LEU A 119 -5.25 -8.44 -2.61
N VAL A 120 -5.69 -8.77 -3.82
CA VAL A 120 -4.82 -9.09 -4.95
C VAL A 120 -3.91 -7.90 -5.29
N GLY A 121 -4.47 -6.70 -5.38
CA GLY A 121 -3.72 -5.48 -5.66
C GLY A 121 -2.66 -5.17 -4.60
N ILE A 122 -3.00 -5.33 -3.31
CA ILE A 122 -2.06 -5.19 -2.19
C ILE A 122 -0.93 -6.21 -2.29
N ALA A 123 -1.26 -7.49 -2.53
CA ALA A 123 -0.26 -8.56 -2.65
C ALA A 123 0.73 -8.27 -3.78
N ARG A 124 0.23 -7.89 -4.96
CA ARG A 124 1.06 -7.51 -6.10
C ARG A 124 1.94 -6.30 -5.81
N PHE A 125 1.38 -5.27 -5.17
CA PHE A 125 2.14 -4.08 -4.84
C PHE A 125 3.28 -4.39 -3.85
N ILE A 126 3.01 -5.21 -2.83
CA ILE A 126 4.04 -5.66 -1.87
C ILE A 126 5.18 -6.38 -2.60
N MET A 127 4.87 -7.24 -3.56
CA MET A 127 5.90 -7.95 -4.33
C MET A 127 6.74 -7.04 -5.22
N ASN A 128 6.16 -6.00 -5.81
CA ASN A 128 6.80 -5.20 -6.85
C ASN A 128 7.34 -3.84 -6.37
N ALA A 129 6.61 -3.16 -5.49
CA ALA A 129 6.87 -1.75 -5.19
C ALA A 129 7.05 -1.39 -3.71
N GLY A 130 6.71 -2.23 -2.74
CA GLY A 130 6.92 -1.95 -1.32
C GLY A 130 5.65 -1.80 -0.50
N ILE A 131 5.56 -0.78 0.34
CA ILE A 131 4.41 -0.59 1.22
C ILE A 131 3.24 -0.05 0.41
N PRO A 132 2.10 -0.75 0.36
CA PRO A 132 0.96 -0.40 -0.49
C PRO A 132 0.06 0.65 0.18
N VAL A 133 0.58 1.83 0.56
CA VAL A 133 -0.19 2.82 1.34
C VAL A 133 -1.48 3.23 0.65
N LYS A 134 -1.43 3.61 -0.63
CA LYS A 134 -2.63 3.99 -1.40
C LYS A 134 -3.64 2.84 -1.46
N ARG A 135 -3.20 1.64 -1.83
CA ARG A 135 -4.05 0.43 -1.89
C ARG A 135 -4.65 0.05 -0.54
N LEU A 136 -3.87 0.18 0.52
CA LEU A 136 -4.34 -0.05 1.88
C LEU A 136 -5.41 0.96 2.28
N THR A 137 -5.23 2.23 1.90
CA THR A 137 -6.21 3.29 2.15
C THR A 137 -7.51 3.04 1.38
N GLU A 138 -7.43 2.67 0.11
CA GLU A 138 -8.58 2.29 -0.72
C GLU A 138 -9.36 1.13 -0.10
N LEU A 139 -8.66 0.06 0.31
CA LEU A 139 -9.29 -1.06 1.02
C LEU A 139 -9.94 -0.61 2.34
N SER A 140 -9.28 0.28 3.09
CA SER A 140 -9.83 0.80 4.35
C SER A 140 -11.14 1.55 4.16
N VAL A 141 -11.19 2.45 3.18
CA VAL A 141 -12.41 3.20 2.83
C VAL A 141 -13.50 2.24 2.37
N PHE A 142 -13.16 1.31 1.49
CA PHE A 142 -14.09 0.29 1.01
C PHE A 142 -14.71 -0.53 2.15
N LEU A 143 -13.88 -1.05 3.06
CA LEU A 143 -14.37 -1.85 4.18
C LEU A 143 -15.23 -1.02 5.17
N ARG A 144 -14.92 0.26 5.41
CA ARG A 144 -15.77 1.13 6.23
C ARG A 144 -17.16 1.35 5.62
N GLN A 145 -17.26 1.36 4.30
CA GLN A 145 -18.51 1.63 3.59
C GLN A 145 -19.31 0.35 3.32
N PHE A 146 -18.65 -0.75 2.99
CA PHE A 146 -19.29 -1.93 2.40
C PHE A 146 -19.07 -3.25 3.15
N SER A 147 -18.42 -3.25 4.32
CA SER A 147 -18.08 -4.50 5.03
C SER A 147 -19.31 -5.40 5.29
N THR A 148 -20.48 -4.81 5.56
CA THR A 148 -21.72 -5.57 5.81
C THR A 148 -22.29 -6.25 4.56
N ARG A 149 -21.82 -5.88 3.37
CA ARG A 149 -22.24 -6.46 2.08
C ARG A 149 -21.25 -7.52 1.59
N VAL A 150 -20.07 -7.61 2.19
CA VAL A 150 -19.04 -8.59 1.82
C VAL A 150 -19.42 -9.95 2.40
N ASP A 151 -19.51 -10.97 1.55
CA ASP A 151 -19.58 -12.36 2.01
C ASP A 151 -18.17 -12.85 2.38
N TYR A 152 -17.87 -12.79 3.67
CA TYR A 152 -16.55 -13.19 4.18
C TYR A 152 -16.29 -14.68 4.13
N ASN A 153 -17.34 -15.54 4.07
CA ASN A 153 -17.14 -16.96 3.88
C ASN A 153 -16.64 -17.23 2.46
N GLN A 154 -17.33 -16.68 1.48
CA GLN A 154 -16.94 -16.77 0.08
C GLN A 154 -15.56 -16.12 -0.19
N LEU A 155 -15.31 -14.95 0.39
CA LEU A 155 -13.99 -14.30 0.32
C LEU A 155 -12.89 -15.21 0.89
N GLY A 156 -13.13 -15.85 2.03
CA GLY A 156 -12.19 -16.78 2.65
C GLY A 156 -11.89 -18.00 1.79
N GLU A 157 -12.88 -18.54 1.06
CA GLU A 157 -12.68 -19.62 0.10
C GLU A 157 -11.82 -19.18 -1.09
N TRP A 158 -12.07 -17.99 -1.63
CA TRP A 158 -11.29 -17.43 -2.72
C TRP A 158 -9.85 -17.11 -2.34
N ILE A 159 -9.64 -16.55 -1.12
CA ILE A 159 -8.30 -16.34 -0.56
C ILE A 159 -7.51 -17.66 -0.53
N LYS A 160 -8.12 -18.76 -0.07
CA LYS A 160 -7.50 -20.10 -0.05
C LYS A 160 -7.23 -20.62 -1.46
N ARG A 161 -8.22 -20.52 -2.36
CA ARG A 161 -8.12 -20.97 -3.76
C ARG A 161 -6.96 -20.28 -4.49
N LEU A 162 -6.78 -18.98 -4.26
CA LEU A 162 -5.72 -18.17 -4.85
C LEU A 162 -4.40 -18.23 -4.04
N LYS A 163 -4.34 -19.00 -2.95
CA LYS A 163 -3.18 -19.09 -2.04
C LYS A 163 -2.74 -17.71 -1.46
N LEU A 164 -3.68 -16.83 -1.28
CA LEU A 164 -3.47 -15.47 -0.78
C LEU A 164 -3.44 -15.37 0.75
N ASP A 165 -3.60 -16.46 1.49
CA ASP A 165 -3.78 -16.48 2.95
C ASP A 165 -2.77 -15.61 3.71
N ALA A 166 -1.48 -15.76 3.41
CA ALA A 166 -0.45 -15.03 4.12
C ALA A 166 -0.42 -13.54 3.74
N MET A 167 -0.71 -13.20 2.47
CA MET A 167 -0.82 -11.81 2.02
C MET A 167 -2.08 -11.12 2.57
N ALA A 168 -3.21 -11.82 2.61
CA ALA A 168 -4.44 -11.31 3.23
C ALA A 168 -4.24 -11.08 4.73
N GLN A 169 -3.56 -12.01 5.43
CA GLN A 169 -3.19 -11.84 6.82
C GLN A 169 -2.29 -10.62 7.03
N LEU A 170 -1.33 -10.39 6.13
CA LEU A 170 -0.44 -9.26 6.19
C LEU A 170 -1.18 -7.94 5.95
N ALA A 171 -2.11 -7.90 4.98
CA ALA A 171 -2.98 -6.77 4.74
C ALA A 171 -3.86 -6.46 5.97
N ALA A 172 -4.43 -7.50 6.61
CA ALA A 172 -5.22 -7.33 7.83
C ALA A 172 -4.39 -6.73 8.99
N ILE A 173 -3.16 -7.20 9.17
CA ILE A 173 -2.24 -6.65 10.19
C ILE A 173 -1.92 -5.17 9.91
N MET A 174 -1.70 -4.81 8.64
CA MET A 174 -1.52 -3.41 8.28
C MET A 174 -2.77 -2.57 8.53
N LEU A 175 -3.97 -3.08 8.25
CA LEU A 175 -5.23 -2.42 8.57
C LEU A 175 -5.38 -2.17 10.07
N VAL A 176 -5.07 -3.16 10.90
CA VAL A 176 -5.13 -3.03 12.35
C VAL A 176 -4.11 -2.01 12.87
N ARG A 177 -2.86 -2.10 12.46
CA ARG A 177 -1.77 -1.29 13.02
C ARG A 177 -1.66 0.12 12.45
N LEU A 178 -2.03 0.31 11.18
CA LEU A 178 -1.83 1.58 10.49
C LEU A 178 -3.16 2.35 10.30
N MET A 179 -4.27 1.62 10.11
CA MET A 179 -5.58 2.21 9.80
C MET A 179 -6.59 2.08 10.96
N HIS A 180 -6.15 1.57 12.13
CA HIS A 180 -6.95 1.43 13.36
C HIS A 180 -8.22 0.60 13.20
N PHE A 181 -8.16 -0.47 12.39
CA PHE A 181 -9.20 -1.50 12.42
C PHE A 181 -9.04 -2.40 13.63
N THR A 182 -10.15 -2.94 14.13
CA THR A 182 -10.13 -4.01 15.12
C THR A 182 -10.09 -5.37 14.41
N PRO A 183 -9.50 -6.42 15.01
CA PRO A 183 -9.54 -7.75 14.43
C PRO A 183 -10.96 -8.27 14.16
N ALA A 184 -11.94 -7.84 14.96
CA ALA A 184 -13.35 -8.21 14.79
C ALA A 184 -13.98 -7.64 13.50
N GLU A 185 -13.48 -6.53 12.99
CA GLU A 185 -13.92 -5.92 11.73
C GLU A 185 -13.34 -6.63 10.49
N LEU A 186 -12.42 -7.57 10.68
CA LEU A 186 -11.69 -8.26 9.61
C LEU A 186 -11.86 -9.79 9.73
N PRO A 187 -13.04 -10.37 9.38
CA PRO A 187 -13.32 -11.79 9.56
C PRO A 187 -12.38 -12.74 8.80
N PHE A 188 -11.68 -12.25 7.76
CA PHE A 188 -10.64 -13.00 7.05
C PHE A 188 -9.29 -13.04 7.78
N MET A 189 -9.13 -12.25 8.86
CA MET A 189 -7.93 -12.24 9.68
C MET A 189 -7.90 -13.45 10.63
N LYS A 190 -6.81 -14.21 10.59
CA LYS A 190 -6.58 -15.29 11.56
C LYS A 190 -6.07 -14.72 12.88
N PRO A 191 -6.38 -15.36 14.03
CA PRO A 191 -5.83 -14.95 15.31
C PRO A 191 -4.29 -14.88 15.28
N VAL A 192 -3.74 -13.80 15.80
CA VAL A 192 -2.31 -13.53 15.84
C VAL A 192 -1.98 -12.74 17.10
N THR A 193 -0.82 -13.01 17.71
CA THR A 193 -0.37 -12.29 18.91
C THR A 193 0.09 -10.88 18.56
N GLU A 194 -0.07 -9.95 19.49
CA GLU A 194 0.38 -8.55 19.38
C GLU A 194 1.86 -8.46 18.98
N GLU A 195 2.71 -9.24 19.63
CA GLU A 195 4.16 -9.29 19.35
C GLU A 195 4.47 -9.69 17.89
N LYS A 196 3.69 -10.65 17.36
CA LYS A 196 3.86 -11.08 15.97
C LYS A 196 3.38 -10.00 15.00
N MET A 197 2.28 -9.32 15.29
CA MET A 197 1.81 -8.19 14.50
C MET A 197 2.86 -7.07 14.48
N ASP A 198 3.39 -6.70 15.63
CA ASP A 198 4.40 -5.63 15.74
C ASP A 198 5.68 -5.98 14.98
N ARG A 199 6.12 -7.23 15.07
CA ARG A 199 7.29 -7.71 14.31
C ARG A 199 7.06 -7.62 12.82
N GLN A 200 5.91 -8.09 12.32
CA GLN A 200 5.59 -8.06 10.89
C GLN A 200 5.45 -6.62 10.36
N ILE A 201 4.79 -5.73 11.10
CA ILE A 201 4.71 -4.31 10.74
C ILE A 201 6.12 -3.67 10.72
N HIS A 202 6.92 -3.95 11.74
CA HIS A 202 8.28 -3.41 11.79
C HIS A 202 9.13 -3.90 10.62
N GLU A 203 8.99 -5.17 10.25
CA GLU A 203 9.67 -5.76 9.09
C GLU A 203 9.25 -5.10 7.78
N ILE A 204 7.94 -4.87 7.58
CA ILE A 204 7.41 -4.20 6.38
C ILE A 204 7.88 -2.75 6.33
N LEU A 205 7.74 -2.00 7.43
CA LEU A 205 8.15 -0.61 7.49
C LEU A 205 9.68 -0.43 7.32
N ARG A 206 10.48 -1.41 7.71
CA ARG A 206 11.93 -1.44 7.43
C ARG A 206 12.27 -1.80 5.97
N GLN A 207 11.35 -2.43 5.25
CA GLN A 207 11.48 -2.63 3.80
C GLN A 207 11.22 -1.33 3.01
N LYS A 208 11.39 -0.18 3.68
CA LYS A 208 11.31 1.13 3.04
C LYS A 208 11.91 1.05 1.66
N ASN A 209 11.25 1.70 0.74
CA ASN A 209 11.69 1.87 -0.64
C ASN A 209 13.06 2.52 -0.68
N SER A 210 14.10 1.77 -0.28
CA SER A 210 15.47 2.29 -0.24
C SER A 210 15.84 2.92 -1.57
N HIS A 211 15.36 2.34 -2.67
CA HIS A 211 15.62 2.85 -4.01
C HIS A 211 14.81 4.11 -4.34
N THR A 212 13.53 4.19 -3.92
CA THR A 212 12.70 5.37 -4.18
C THR A 212 13.02 6.50 -3.20
N GLU A 213 13.31 6.18 -1.94
CA GLU A 213 13.76 7.16 -0.96
C GLU A 213 15.16 7.70 -1.31
N GLU A 214 16.11 6.86 -1.69
CA GLU A 214 17.44 7.30 -2.15
C GLU A 214 17.34 8.14 -3.42
N TRP A 215 16.45 7.78 -4.36
CA TRP A 215 16.26 8.55 -5.59
C TRP A 215 15.65 9.93 -5.32
N TYR A 216 14.62 10.03 -4.48
CA TYR A 216 14.02 11.32 -4.10
C TYR A 216 14.97 12.19 -3.26
N PHE A 217 15.89 11.58 -2.50
CA PHE A 217 16.83 12.32 -1.64
C PHE A 217 18.16 12.62 -2.31
N SER A 218 18.54 11.91 -3.35
CA SER A 218 19.73 12.20 -4.15
C SER A 218 19.48 13.27 -5.21
N GLN A 219 18.24 13.53 -5.60
CA GLN A 219 17.91 14.63 -6.54
C GLN A 219 18.35 16.01 -6.05
N ASP A 220 18.52 16.19 -4.73
CA ASP A 220 18.97 17.47 -4.15
C ASP A 220 20.52 17.64 -4.14
N LYS A 221 21.28 16.60 -4.54
CA LYS A 221 22.75 16.64 -4.43
C LYS A 221 23.54 16.26 -5.69
N ASP A 222 23.02 15.46 -6.61
CA ASP A 222 23.77 15.09 -7.82
C ASP A 222 22.87 14.70 -9.01
N ILE A 223 23.10 15.36 -10.16
CA ILE A 223 22.30 15.22 -11.38
C ILE A 223 22.56 13.91 -12.12
N PHE A 224 23.51 13.07 -11.68
CA PHE A 224 23.90 11.82 -12.36
C PHE A 224 24.19 10.68 -11.37
N VAL A 225 23.16 10.04 -10.82
CA VAL A 225 23.35 8.71 -10.23
C VAL A 225 22.83 7.67 -11.21
N HIS A 226 23.71 7.12 -12.01
CA HIS A 226 23.45 5.87 -12.72
C HIS A 226 23.30 4.74 -11.69
N THR A 227 22.06 4.35 -11.38
CA THR A 227 21.82 3.09 -10.68
C THR A 227 22.32 1.96 -11.57
N SER A 228 23.37 1.27 -11.12
CA SER A 228 23.88 0.11 -11.88
C SER A 228 22.77 -0.95 -11.93
N ASN A 229 22.51 -1.52 -13.10
CA ASN A 229 21.55 -2.61 -13.32
C ASN A 229 21.75 -3.76 -12.30
N ALA A 230 22.97 -3.95 -11.81
CA ALA A 230 23.32 -4.94 -10.78
C ALA A 230 22.70 -4.63 -9.40
N SER A 231 22.63 -3.36 -8.98
CA SER A 231 22.05 -2.98 -7.68
C SER A 231 20.52 -3.13 -7.69
N ALA A 232 19.87 -2.77 -8.79
CA ALA A 232 18.44 -2.97 -9.00
C ALA A 232 18.08 -4.48 -9.00
N MET A 233 18.87 -5.29 -9.70
CA MET A 233 18.69 -6.74 -9.73
C MET A 233 18.87 -7.39 -8.35
N LEU A 234 19.90 -7.00 -7.58
CA LEU A 234 20.12 -7.50 -6.22
C LEU A 234 18.98 -7.12 -5.28
N TRP A 235 18.42 -5.93 -5.43
CA TRP A 235 17.25 -5.49 -4.69
C TRP A 235 16.03 -6.36 -5.01
N HIS A 236 15.75 -6.63 -6.29
CA HIS A 236 14.66 -7.53 -6.71
C HIS A 236 14.83 -8.95 -6.15
N VAL A 237 16.05 -9.50 -6.18
CA VAL A 237 16.34 -10.82 -5.61
C VAL A 237 16.08 -10.86 -4.11
N ARG A 238 16.59 -9.89 -3.35
CA ARG A 238 16.38 -9.81 -1.88
C ARG A 238 14.90 -9.66 -1.53
N ARG A 239 14.18 -8.87 -2.30
CA ARG A 239 12.74 -8.66 -2.09
C ARG A 239 11.95 -9.91 -2.41
N SER A 240 12.19 -10.54 -3.55
CA SER A 240 11.56 -11.80 -3.92
C SER A 240 11.82 -12.89 -2.87
N ALA A 241 13.04 -12.98 -2.35
CA ALA A 241 13.36 -13.92 -1.28
C ALA A 241 12.50 -13.71 -0.01
N LYS A 242 12.21 -12.46 0.36
CA LYS A 242 11.32 -12.15 1.48
C LYS A 242 9.85 -12.46 1.18
N CYS A 243 9.38 -12.13 -0.02
CA CYS A 243 8.01 -12.40 -0.43
C CYS A 243 7.72 -13.89 -0.64
N LEU A 244 8.75 -14.73 -0.86
CA LEU A 244 8.61 -16.18 -0.94
C LEU A 244 7.94 -16.80 0.28
N SER A 245 8.15 -16.24 1.48
CA SER A 245 7.49 -16.72 2.71
C SER A 245 5.99 -16.39 2.76
N TYR A 246 5.54 -15.37 2.02
CA TYR A 246 4.15 -14.92 2.02
C TYR A 246 3.35 -15.39 0.81
N TYR A 247 3.98 -15.46 -0.37
CA TYR A 247 3.30 -15.86 -1.61
C TYR A 247 4.25 -16.57 -2.57
N PRO A 248 4.67 -17.82 -2.27
CA PRO A 248 5.76 -18.48 -2.98
C PRO A 248 5.51 -18.67 -4.48
N THR A 249 4.33 -19.13 -4.85
CA THR A 249 4.00 -19.45 -6.27
C THR A 249 4.01 -18.20 -7.15
N GLU A 250 3.39 -17.14 -6.71
CA GLU A 250 3.32 -15.88 -7.45
C GLU A 250 4.67 -15.15 -7.44
N THR A 251 5.38 -15.17 -6.32
CA THR A 251 6.70 -14.54 -6.20
C THR A 251 7.70 -15.16 -7.15
N LEU A 252 7.74 -16.48 -7.28
CA LEU A 252 8.62 -17.17 -8.24
C LEU A 252 8.27 -16.79 -9.67
N THR A 253 7.01 -16.84 -10.05
CA THR A 253 6.58 -16.49 -11.42
C THR A 253 6.87 -15.03 -11.71
N ASN A 254 6.56 -14.12 -10.79
CA ASN A 254 6.84 -12.69 -10.93
C ASN A 254 8.34 -12.41 -11.06
N PHE A 255 9.18 -13.11 -10.30
CA PHE A 255 10.62 -13.01 -10.40
C PHE A 255 11.13 -13.40 -11.80
N PHE A 256 10.70 -14.55 -12.31
CA PHE A 256 11.13 -14.99 -13.64
C PHE A 256 10.62 -14.07 -14.75
N THR A 257 9.39 -13.57 -14.65
CA THR A 257 8.84 -12.63 -15.64
C THR A 257 9.60 -11.31 -15.64
N SER A 258 9.87 -10.75 -14.46
CA SER A 258 10.64 -9.51 -14.32
C SER A 258 12.08 -9.68 -14.79
N PHE A 259 12.69 -10.84 -14.53
CA PHE A 259 14.04 -11.18 -14.97
C PHE A 259 14.11 -11.30 -16.50
N ALA A 260 13.17 -12.01 -17.12
CA ALA A 260 13.09 -12.13 -18.57
C ALA A 260 12.91 -10.77 -19.25
N HIS A 261 12.04 -9.90 -18.70
CA HIS A 261 11.85 -8.54 -19.19
C HIS A 261 13.12 -7.69 -19.09
N SER A 262 13.84 -7.82 -17.96
CA SER A 262 15.12 -7.09 -17.78
C SER A 262 16.19 -7.56 -18.77
N LEU A 263 16.22 -8.84 -19.14
CA LEU A 263 17.16 -9.36 -20.13
C LEU A 263 16.83 -8.86 -21.55
N SER A 264 15.54 -8.77 -21.91
CA SER A 264 15.12 -8.30 -23.23
C SER A 264 15.45 -6.82 -23.49
N HIS A 265 15.63 -6.02 -22.43
CA HIS A 265 16.02 -4.60 -22.53
C HIS A 265 17.53 -4.35 -22.44
N ILE A 266 18.35 -5.40 -22.28
CA ILE A 266 19.82 -5.27 -22.29
C ILE A 266 20.36 -5.40 -23.74
N GLU A 267 19.56 -5.91 -24.67
CA GLU A 267 19.93 -6.11 -26.08
C GLU A 267 19.61 -4.91 -26.99
N GLU A 268 19.04 -3.82 -26.45
CA GLU A 268 18.88 -2.52 -27.13
C GLU A 268 19.87 -1.47 -26.54
#